data_8d7e95b743cc5fdfb639eb931113e8a4
#
_entry.id   8d7e95b743cc5fdfb639eb931113e8a4
#
_cell.length_a   1.000
_cell.length_b   1.000
_cell.length_c   1.000
_cell.angle_alpha   90.00
_cell.angle_beta   90.00
_cell.angle_gamma   90.00
#
_symmetry.space_group_name_H-M   'P 1'
#
loop_
_entity.id
_entity.type
_entity.pdbx_description
1 polymer ?
#
loop_
_entity_poly.entity_id
_entity_poly.type
_entity_poly.pdbx_seq_one_letter_code
_entity_poly.pdbx_strand_id
1 'polypeptide(L)'
;VAFATILAVVAGLTLSGAQAVIHDLYASVIRNGQARPEEEMRASKITVVALSLLSIVTGIIFENQNLAFIASLVFAVAASANFPILLLAMFWRGLTTRGAVIGGFGGLAVAVLLIILGPAVWVDIMKHESPAFPYKNVALFSMPVTFILAWIASITDNSPRAELDRKGFDAQYVRSLTGIGASGASDH
;
A
#
# COMPACT_ATOMS: atom_id res chain seq x y z
N VAL A 1 -25.46 14.77 11.68
CA VAL A 1 -24.53 13.78 12.26
C VAL A 1 -23.75 13.08 11.16
N ALA A 2 -24.39 12.41 10.16
CA ALA A 2 -23.71 11.66 9.09
C ALA A 2 -22.69 12.50 8.30
N PHE A 3 -23.06 13.73 7.90
CA PHE A 3 -22.17 14.62 7.15
C PHE A 3 -20.90 14.98 7.93
N ALA A 4 -21.02 15.28 9.23
CA ALA A 4 -19.88 15.60 10.08
C ALA A 4 -18.95 14.39 10.26
N THR A 5 -19.51 13.19 10.39
CA THR A 5 -18.72 11.95 10.48
C THR A 5 -17.96 11.68 9.19
N ILE A 6 -18.60 11.84 8.03
CA ILE A 6 -17.93 11.68 6.73
C ILE A 6 -16.78 12.68 6.59
N LEU A 7 -17.00 13.96 6.90
CA LEU A 7 -15.95 14.98 6.85
C LEU A 7 -14.76 14.65 7.76
N ALA A 8 -15.02 14.19 8.98
CA ALA A 8 -13.97 13.84 9.93
C ALA A 8 -13.12 12.66 9.42
N VAL A 9 -13.78 11.61 8.89
CA VAL A 9 -13.08 10.44 8.32
C VAL A 9 -12.28 10.81 7.09
N VAL A 10 -12.86 11.56 6.15
CA VAL A 10 -12.16 12.00 4.93
C VAL A 10 -10.96 12.89 5.27
N ALA A 11 -11.12 13.84 6.21
CA ALA A 11 -10.02 14.68 6.66
C ALA A 11 -8.88 13.86 7.30
N GLY A 12 -9.22 12.89 8.17
CA GLY A 12 -8.24 12.00 8.81
C GLY A 12 -7.48 11.15 7.79
N LEU A 13 -8.17 10.52 6.84
CA LEU A 13 -7.55 9.69 5.80
C LEU A 13 -6.67 10.51 4.86
N THR A 14 -7.13 11.70 4.46
CA THR A 14 -6.35 12.59 3.59
C THR A 14 -5.08 13.08 4.29
N LEU A 15 -5.19 13.42 5.58
CA LEU A 15 -4.04 13.85 6.38
C LEU A 15 -3.04 12.71 6.58
N SER A 16 -3.51 11.50 6.92
CA SER A 16 -2.64 10.32 7.06
C SER A 16 -1.92 9.98 5.75
N GLY A 17 -2.65 10.01 4.63
CA GLY A 17 -2.04 9.80 3.30
C GLY A 17 -1.01 10.86 2.95
N ALA A 18 -1.29 12.12 3.27
CA ALA A 18 -0.35 13.21 3.05
C ALA A 18 0.90 13.07 3.92
N GLN A 19 0.75 12.69 5.19
CA GLN A 19 1.90 12.46 6.09
C GLN A 19 2.80 11.33 5.59
N ALA A 20 2.25 10.21 5.13
CA ALA A 20 3.02 9.12 4.55
C ALA A 20 3.84 9.60 3.34
N VAL A 21 3.25 10.36 2.42
CA VAL A 21 3.96 10.90 1.25
C VAL A 21 5.06 11.88 1.66
N ILE A 22 4.81 12.72 2.66
CA ILE A 22 5.76 13.76 3.05
C ILE A 22 6.90 13.18 3.87
N HIS A 23 6.57 12.44 4.92
CA HIS A 23 7.57 11.91 5.84
C HIS A 23 8.36 10.77 5.21
N ASP A 24 7.68 9.79 4.62
CA ASP A 24 8.34 8.57 4.15
C ASP A 24 8.97 8.77 2.76
N LEU A 25 8.29 9.48 1.86
CA LEU A 25 8.79 9.66 0.50
C LEU A 25 9.61 10.97 0.36
N TYR A 26 9.04 12.12 0.72
CA TYR A 26 9.70 13.40 0.49
C TYR A 26 10.88 13.63 1.45
N ALA A 27 10.66 13.56 2.76
CA ALA A 27 11.69 13.84 3.74
C ALA A 27 12.77 12.74 3.75
N SER A 28 12.37 11.46 3.81
CA SER A 28 13.31 10.35 3.96
C SER A 28 14.01 9.97 2.66
N VAL A 29 13.28 9.85 1.53
CA VAL A 29 13.83 9.36 0.26
C VAL A 29 14.38 10.50 -0.60
N ILE A 30 13.61 11.58 -0.81
CA ILE A 30 14.01 12.66 -1.72
C ILE A 30 15.01 13.59 -1.06
N ARG A 31 14.82 13.93 0.21
CA ARG A 31 15.68 14.85 0.96
C ARG A 31 16.72 14.19 1.86
N ASN A 32 16.77 12.85 1.91
CA ASN A 32 17.69 12.08 2.76
C ASN A 32 17.69 12.54 4.24
N GLY A 33 16.54 12.86 4.79
CA GLY A 33 16.39 13.32 6.17
C GLY A 33 16.76 14.79 6.43
N GLN A 34 17.03 15.60 5.39
CA GLN A 34 17.42 17.01 5.51
C GLN A 34 16.35 18.00 5.04
N ALA A 35 15.09 17.62 5.13
CA ALA A 35 13.99 18.48 4.76
C ALA A 35 13.82 19.63 5.78
N ARG A 36 13.55 20.85 5.27
CA ARG A 36 13.21 21.98 6.15
C ARG A 36 11.73 21.96 6.49
N PRO A 37 11.32 22.39 7.70
CA PRO A 37 9.91 22.41 8.10
C PRO A 37 8.98 23.16 7.14
N GLU A 38 9.50 24.23 6.52
CA GLU A 38 8.74 25.01 5.52
C GLU A 38 8.53 24.24 4.21
N GLU A 39 9.50 23.42 3.79
CA GLU A 39 9.40 22.57 2.60
C GLU A 39 8.43 21.43 2.84
N GLU A 40 8.48 20.81 4.01
CA GLU A 40 7.53 19.76 4.42
C GLU A 40 6.10 20.30 4.46
N MET A 41 5.89 21.50 5.02
CA MET A 41 4.58 22.15 5.05
C MET A 41 4.03 22.45 3.65
N ARG A 42 4.88 22.91 2.72
CA ARG A 42 4.48 23.12 1.33
C ARG A 42 4.14 21.81 0.63
N ALA A 43 5.00 20.80 0.78
CA ALA A 43 4.76 19.46 0.24
C ALA A 43 3.44 18.88 0.79
N SER A 44 3.16 19.07 2.09
CA SER A 44 1.91 18.67 2.73
C SER A 44 0.70 19.29 2.05
N LYS A 45 0.68 20.60 1.90
CA LYS A 45 -0.44 21.32 1.26
C LYS A 45 -0.68 20.85 -0.17
N ILE A 46 0.39 20.67 -0.94
CA ILE A 46 0.29 20.22 -2.33
C ILE A 46 -0.26 18.78 -2.37
N THR A 47 0.25 17.91 -1.51
CA THR A 47 -0.18 16.50 -1.44
C THR A 47 -1.65 16.38 -1.02
N VAL A 48 -2.09 17.15 -0.01
CA VAL A 48 -3.50 17.17 0.41
C VAL A 48 -4.40 17.61 -0.74
N VAL A 49 -4.06 18.69 -1.42
CA VAL A 49 -4.84 19.19 -2.59
C VAL A 49 -4.87 18.14 -3.70
N ALA A 50 -3.72 17.52 -4.03
CA ALA A 50 -3.64 16.51 -5.06
C ALA A 50 -4.48 15.26 -4.72
N LEU A 51 -4.39 14.77 -3.48
CA LEU A 51 -5.20 13.64 -3.00
C LEU A 51 -6.69 13.97 -3.00
N SER A 52 -7.07 15.19 -2.60
CA SER A 52 -8.47 15.63 -2.62
C SER A 52 -9.02 15.69 -4.04
N LEU A 53 -8.28 16.26 -4.99
CA LEU A 53 -8.67 16.30 -6.40
C LEU A 53 -8.80 14.87 -6.98
N LEU A 54 -7.83 14.00 -6.69
CA LEU A 54 -7.88 12.61 -7.12
C LEU A 54 -9.11 11.88 -6.55
N SER A 55 -9.43 12.12 -5.27
CA SER A 55 -10.61 11.55 -4.62
C SER A 55 -11.91 12.01 -5.26
N ILE A 56 -12.02 13.31 -5.62
CA ILE A 56 -13.20 13.85 -6.31
C ILE A 56 -13.36 13.20 -7.69
N VAL A 57 -12.29 13.15 -8.47
CA VAL A 57 -12.30 12.54 -9.81
C VAL A 57 -12.69 11.07 -9.73
N THR A 58 -12.10 10.32 -8.81
CA THR A 58 -12.44 8.90 -8.58
C THR A 58 -13.89 8.75 -8.13
N GLY A 59 -14.37 9.61 -7.23
CA GLY A 59 -15.76 9.61 -6.78
C GLY A 59 -16.76 9.82 -7.91
N ILE A 60 -16.48 10.74 -8.85
CA ILE A 60 -17.32 10.97 -10.03
C ILE A 60 -17.31 9.75 -10.96
N ILE A 61 -16.14 9.16 -11.20
CA ILE A 61 -16.02 7.97 -12.09
C ILE A 61 -16.82 6.78 -11.55
N PHE A 62 -16.85 6.61 -10.22
CA PHE A 62 -17.49 5.48 -9.55
C PHE A 62 -18.85 5.82 -8.92
N GLU A 63 -19.48 6.96 -9.25
CA GLU A 63 -20.73 7.41 -8.59
C GLU A 63 -21.90 6.42 -8.71
N ASN A 64 -21.95 5.64 -9.79
CA ASN A 64 -23.01 4.66 -10.05
C ASN A 64 -22.69 3.26 -9.48
N GLN A 65 -21.56 3.08 -8.82
CA GLN A 65 -21.15 1.80 -8.25
C GLN A 65 -21.67 1.64 -6.81
N ASN A 66 -21.89 0.39 -6.41
CA ASN A 66 -22.26 0.09 -5.03
C ASN A 66 -21.10 0.43 -4.07
N LEU A 67 -21.40 1.25 -3.05
CA LEU A 67 -20.39 1.73 -2.10
C LEU A 67 -19.66 0.60 -1.36
N ALA A 68 -20.40 -0.46 -0.98
CA ALA A 68 -19.78 -1.63 -0.32
C ALA A 68 -18.83 -2.38 -1.26
N PHE A 69 -19.15 -2.42 -2.55
CA PHE A 69 -18.27 -3.00 -3.56
C PHE A 69 -16.99 -2.18 -3.73
N ILE A 70 -17.09 -0.84 -3.83
CA ILE A 70 -15.91 0.04 -3.90
C ILE A 70 -15.03 -0.13 -2.67
N ALA A 71 -15.61 -0.15 -1.46
CA ALA A 71 -14.88 -0.39 -0.24
C ALA A 71 -14.15 -1.75 -0.27
N SER A 72 -14.80 -2.80 -0.75
CA SER A 72 -14.17 -4.13 -0.89
C SER A 72 -12.99 -4.12 -1.86
N LEU A 73 -13.05 -3.35 -2.95
CA LEU A 73 -11.94 -3.19 -3.90
C LEU A 73 -10.75 -2.49 -3.25
N VAL A 74 -10.98 -1.42 -2.49
CA VAL A 74 -9.92 -0.68 -1.78
C VAL A 74 -9.22 -1.61 -0.78
N PHE A 75 -9.98 -2.36 0.02
CA PHE A 75 -9.40 -3.34 0.93
C PHE A 75 -8.66 -4.46 0.20
N ALA A 76 -9.17 -4.92 -0.93
CA ALA A 76 -8.50 -5.93 -1.75
C ALA A 76 -7.13 -5.44 -2.27
N VAL A 77 -7.04 -4.20 -2.73
CA VAL A 77 -5.77 -3.58 -3.17
C VAL A 77 -4.80 -3.46 -2.00
N ALA A 78 -5.24 -2.91 -0.87
CA ALA A 78 -4.40 -2.74 0.32
C ALA A 78 -3.91 -4.08 0.86
N ALA A 79 -4.80 -5.08 0.95
CA ALA A 79 -4.45 -6.41 1.40
C ALA A 79 -3.49 -7.12 0.43
N SER A 80 -3.68 -6.95 -0.88
CA SER A 80 -2.81 -7.57 -1.90
C SER A 80 -1.36 -7.11 -1.81
N ALA A 81 -1.13 -5.84 -1.51
CA ALA A 81 0.21 -5.29 -1.39
C ALA A 81 0.83 -5.56 -0.01
N ASN A 82 0.06 -5.34 1.07
CA ASN A 82 0.62 -5.30 2.43
C ASN A 82 0.59 -6.65 3.14
N PHE A 83 -0.52 -7.40 3.07
CA PHE A 83 -0.69 -8.62 3.88
C PHE A 83 0.40 -9.67 3.61
N PRO A 84 0.72 -10.04 2.35
CA PRO A 84 1.76 -11.01 2.07
C PRO A 84 3.14 -10.58 2.58
N ILE A 85 3.48 -9.30 2.41
CA ILE A 85 4.78 -8.75 2.82
C ILE A 85 4.91 -8.73 4.33
N LEU A 86 3.87 -8.27 5.06
CA LEU A 86 3.85 -8.28 6.52
C LEU A 86 3.96 -9.70 7.06
N LEU A 87 3.23 -10.65 6.50
CA LEU A 87 3.26 -12.04 6.93
C LEU A 87 4.64 -12.65 6.70
N LEU A 88 5.24 -12.44 5.54
CA LEU A 88 6.60 -12.91 5.25
C LEU A 88 7.63 -12.22 6.15
N ALA A 89 7.49 -10.93 6.42
CA ALA A 89 8.41 -10.20 7.30
C ALA A 89 8.37 -10.70 8.74
N MET A 90 7.22 -11.17 9.22
CA MET A 90 7.05 -11.70 10.58
C MET A 90 7.50 -13.14 10.72
N PHE A 91 7.29 -13.98 9.70
CA PHE A 91 7.43 -15.43 9.83
C PHE A 91 8.52 -16.04 8.95
N TRP A 92 9.05 -15.32 7.97
CA TRP A 92 10.03 -15.89 7.05
C TRP A 92 11.37 -15.13 7.05
N ARG A 93 12.40 -15.77 7.59
CA ARG A 93 13.77 -15.24 7.67
C ARG A 93 14.41 -14.89 6.31
N GLY A 94 13.90 -15.45 5.24
CA GLY A 94 14.44 -15.26 3.88
C GLY A 94 14.02 -13.97 3.20
N LEU A 95 13.05 -13.23 3.75
CA LEU A 95 12.59 -11.99 3.14
C LEU A 95 13.71 -10.95 3.13
N THR A 96 13.90 -10.34 1.95
CA THR A 96 14.84 -9.22 1.78
C THR A 96 14.09 -7.93 1.47
N THR A 97 14.72 -6.79 1.70
CA THR A 97 14.15 -5.48 1.35
C THR A 97 13.76 -5.42 -0.14
N ARG A 98 14.60 -5.95 -1.04
CA ARG A 98 14.28 -6.02 -2.47
C ARG A 98 13.08 -6.90 -2.75
N GLY A 99 13.02 -8.07 -2.10
CA GLY A 99 11.88 -8.98 -2.23
C GLY A 99 10.58 -8.35 -1.77
N ALA A 100 10.60 -7.63 -0.65
CA ALA A 100 9.45 -6.90 -0.14
C ALA A 100 8.97 -5.81 -1.11
N VAL A 101 9.89 -5.03 -1.67
CA VAL A 101 9.57 -3.97 -2.64
C VAL A 101 9.00 -4.55 -3.94
N ILE A 102 9.68 -5.53 -4.55
CA ILE A 102 9.24 -6.15 -5.80
C ILE A 102 7.90 -6.87 -5.59
N GLY A 103 7.75 -7.62 -4.50
CA GLY A 103 6.50 -8.30 -4.16
C GLY A 103 5.35 -7.34 -3.92
N GLY A 104 5.55 -6.32 -3.07
CA GLY A 104 4.52 -5.35 -2.71
C GLY A 104 4.06 -4.52 -3.90
N PHE A 105 4.97 -3.89 -4.64
CA PHE A 105 4.62 -3.12 -5.84
C PHE A 105 4.11 -4.01 -6.98
N GLY A 106 4.67 -5.22 -7.16
CA GLY A 106 4.19 -6.18 -8.14
C GLY A 106 2.77 -6.63 -7.85
N GLY A 107 2.47 -6.96 -6.59
CA GLY A 107 1.12 -7.31 -6.15
C GLY A 107 0.12 -6.18 -6.29
N LEU A 108 0.55 -4.95 -5.97
CA LEU A 108 -0.24 -3.75 -6.19
C LEU A 108 -0.58 -3.56 -7.67
N ALA A 109 0.43 -3.66 -8.53
CA ALA A 109 0.25 -3.52 -9.99
C ALA A 109 -0.71 -4.59 -10.54
N VAL A 110 -0.57 -5.84 -10.11
CA VAL A 110 -1.49 -6.93 -10.50
C VAL A 110 -2.90 -6.67 -9.97
N ALA A 111 -3.07 -6.23 -8.72
CA ALA A 111 -4.39 -5.91 -8.17
C ALA A 111 -5.09 -4.82 -8.98
N VAL A 112 -4.38 -3.72 -9.28
CA VAL A 112 -4.91 -2.61 -10.09
C VAL A 112 -5.24 -3.08 -11.50
N LEU A 113 -4.36 -3.88 -12.14
CA LEU A 113 -4.61 -4.44 -13.47
C LEU A 113 -5.88 -5.30 -13.48
N LEU A 114 -6.05 -6.18 -12.50
CA LEU A 114 -7.23 -7.04 -12.40
C LEU A 114 -8.53 -6.24 -12.13
N ILE A 115 -8.44 -5.13 -11.42
CA ILE A 115 -9.59 -4.22 -11.23
C ILE A 115 -9.95 -3.56 -12.56
N ILE A 116 -8.97 -3.09 -13.33
CA ILE A 116 -9.21 -2.46 -14.63
C ILE A 116 -9.84 -3.47 -15.60
N LEU A 117 -9.36 -4.71 -15.63
CA LEU A 117 -9.91 -5.79 -16.47
C LEU A 117 -11.21 -6.39 -15.92
N GLY A 118 -11.58 -6.03 -14.70
CA GLY A 118 -12.76 -6.53 -14.01
C GLY A 118 -14.06 -5.86 -14.45
N PRO A 119 -15.21 -6.39 -13.99
CA PRO A 119 -16.54 -5.92 -14.43
C PRO A 119 -16.76 -4.43 -14.18
N ALA A 120 -16.33 -3.92 -13.04
CA ALA A 120 -16.58 -2.54 -12.63
C ALA A 120 -15.96 -1.48 -13.55
N VAL A 121 -14.75 -1.74 -14.06
CA VAL A 121 -14.06 -0.80 -14.95
C VAL A 121 -14.27 -1.19 -16.40
N TRP A 122 -14.01 -2.44 -16.75
CA TRP A 122 -14.04 -2.91 -18.13
C TRP A 122 -15.43 -2.87 -18.76
N VAL A 123 -16.46 -3.26 -18.00
CA VAL A 123 -17.87 -3.27 -18.51
C VAL A 123 -18.58 -1.98 -18.14
N ASP A 124 -18.62 -1.60 -16.86
CA ASP A 124 -19.49 -0.51 -16.42
C ASP A 124 -18.97 0.86 -16.87
N ILE A 125 -17.65 1.08 -16.84
CA ILE A 125 -17.01 2.36 -17.22
C ILE A 125 -16.63 2.37 -18.69
N MET A 126 -15.89 1.36 -19.16
CA MET A 126 -15.37 1.29 -20.55
C MET A 126 -16.41 0.78 -21.56
N LYS A 127 -17.59 0.29 -21.09
CA LYS A 127 -18.72 -0.15 -21.93
C LYS A 127 -18.41 -1.33 -22.87
N HIS A 128 -17.51 -2.24 -22.46
CA HIS A 128 -17.30 -3.48 -23.18
C HIS A 128 -18.44 -4.48 -22.88
N GLU A 129 -18.71 -5.39 -23.82
CA GLU A 129 -19.80 -6.38 -23.70
C GLU A 129 -19.56 -7.43 -22.60
N SER A 130 -18.31 -7.78 -22.34
CA SER A 130 -17.95 -8.78 -21.33
C SER A 130 -16.66 -8.41 -20.61
N PRO A 131 -16.53 -8.76 -19.32
CA PRO A 131 -15.31 -8.49 -18.59
C PRO A 131 -14.18 -9.41 -19.06
N ALA A 132 -12.96 -8.87 -19.22
CA ALA A 132 -11.78 -9.68 -19.52
C ALA A 132 -11.39 -10.55 -18.31
N PHE A 133 -11.69 -10.08 -17.09
CA PHE A 133 -11.51 -10.83 -15.85
C PHE A 133 -12.86 -10.95 -15.12
N PRO A 134 -13.49 -12.15 -15.09
CA PRO A 134 -14.88 -12.31 -14.65
C PRO A 134 -15.07 -12.28 -13.13
N TYR A 135 -13.99 -12.31 -12.34
CA TYR A 135 -14.09 -12.40 -10.88
C TYR A 135 -14.13 -11.02 -10.23
N LYS A 136 -15.03 -10.85 -9.28
CA LYS A 136 -15.19 -9.60 -8.52
C LYS A 136 -14.10 -9.42 -7.44
N ASN A 137 -13.58 -10.53 -6.89
CA ASN A 137 -12.61 -10.49 -5.82
C ASN A 137 -11.18 -10.67 -6.36
N VAL A 138 -10.51 -9.56 -6.62
CA VAL A 138 -9.16 -9.54 -7.20
C VAL A 138 -8.09 -10.03 -6.21
N ALA A 139 -8.34 -9.91 -4.89
CA ALA A 139 -7.37 -10.28 -3.87
C ALA A 139 -7.01 -11.78 -3.90
N LEU A 140 -7.95 -12.65 -4.30
CA LEU A 140 -7.72 -14.09 -4.45
C LEU A 140 -6.58 -14.42 -5.43
N PHE A 141 -6.34 -13.55 -6.39
CA PHE A 141 -5.29 -13.76 -7.42
C PHE A 141 -4.07 -12.90 -7.14
N SER A 142 -4.25 -11.65 -6.73
CA SER A 142 -3.14 -10.72 -6.50
C SER A 142 -2.32 -11.05 -5.23
N MET A 143 -2.95 -11.52 -4.14
CA MET A 143 -2.20 -11.93 -2.95
C MET A 143 -1.24 -13.09 -3.22
N PRO A 144 -1.66 -14.24 -3.81
CA PRO A 144 -0.73 -15.30 -4.19
C PRO A 144 0.41 -14.82 -5.08
N VAL A 145 0.12 -13.94 -6.04
CA VAL A 145 1.16 -13.36 -6.90
C VAL A 145 2.17 -12.55 -6.09
N THR A 146 1.71 -11.75 -5.13
CA THR A 146 2.58 -11.00 -4.20
C THR A 146 3.48 -11.92 -3.41
N PHE A 147 2.93 -13.02 -2.85
CA PHE A 147 3.73 -14.03 -2.15
C PHE A 147 4.82 -14.62 -3.04
N ILE A 148 4.45 -15.05 -4.25
CA ILE A 148 5.37 -15.67 -5.21
C ILE A 148 6.45 -14.68 -5.63
N LEU A 149 6.10 -13.45 -5.97
CA LEU A 149 7.06 -12.41 -6.38
C LEU A 149 8.02 -12.06 -5.24
N ALA A 150 7.51 -11.85 -4.03
CA ALA A 150 8.34 -11.56 -2.87
C ALA A 150 9.29 -12.72 -2.55
N TRP A 151 8.79 -13.94 -2.63
CA TRP A 151 9.56 -15.15 -2.38
C TRP A 151 10.67 -15.35 -3.42
N ILE A 152 10.34 -15.29 -4.71
CA ILE A 152 11.33 -15.44 -5.80
C ILE A 152 12.37 -14.32 -5.72
N ALA A 153 11.93 -13.07 -5.60
CA ALA A 153 12.85 -11.93 -5.54
C ALA A 153 13.78 -11.99 -4.33
N SER A 154 13.31 -12.51 -3.18
CA SER A 154 14.14 -12.65 -1.99
C SER A 154 15.15 -13.79 -2.08
N ILE A 155 14.78 -14.92 -2.70
CA ILE A 155 15.71 -16.05 -2.89
C ILE A 155 16.81 -15.69 -3.89
N THR A 156 16.47 -14.95 -4.93
CA THR A 156 17.43 -14.53 -5.96
C THR A 156 18.29 -13.36 -5.54
N ASP A 157 17.97 -12.69 -4.42
CA ASP A 157 18.72 -11.55 -3.92
C ASP A 157 19.97 -12.00 -3.14
N ASN A 158 21.12 -11.85 -3.78
CA ASN A 158 22.45 -12.11 -3.21
C ASN A 158 23.21 -10.80 -2.89
N SER A 159 22.50 -9.70 -2.69
CA SER A 159 23.12 -8.41 -2.36
C SER A 159 23.67 -8.40 -0.92
N PRO A 160 24.67 -7.56 -0.62
CA PRO A 160 25.15 -7.37 0.76
C PRO A 160 24.05 -6.90 1.71
N ARG A 161 23.04 -6.19 1.21
CA ARG A 161 21.87 -5.77 1.96
C ARG A 161 20.99 -6.97 2.38
N ALA A 162 20.82 -7.95 1.51
CA ALA A 162 20.06 -9.16 1.80
C ALA A 162 20.65 -9.96 2.99
N GLU A 163 21.96 -9.99 3.12
CA GLU A 163 22.62 -10.62 4.28
C GLU A 163 22.33 -9.88 5.59
N LEU A 164 22.32 -8.54 5.57
CA LEU A 164 21.95 -7.71 6.72
C LEU A 164 20.50 -7.92 7.11
N ASP A 165 19.59 -7.95 6.14
CA ASP A 165 18.18 -8.19 6.35
C ASP A 165 17.93 -9.55 7.02
N ARG A 166 18.60 -10.62 6.54
CA ARG A 166 18.51 -11.97 7.11
C ARG A 166 19.08 -12.06 8.53
N LYS A 167 20.18 -11.34 8.81
CA LYS A 167 20.79 -11.29 10.16
C LYS A 167 19.91 -10.50 11.14
N GLY A 168 19.21 -9.47 10.66
CA GLY A 168 18.30 -8.66 11.47
C GLY A 168 17.01 -9.37 11.89
N PHE A 169 16.63 -10.46 11.19
CA PHE A 169 15.37 -11.16 11.42
C PHE A 169 15.20 -11.67 12.84
N ASP A 170 16.24 -12.27 13.44
CA ASP A 170 16.15 -12.86 14.79
C ASP A 170 15.84 -11.80 15.85
N ALA A 171 16.44 -10.61 15.72
CA ALA A 171 16.15 -9.49 16.61
C ALA A 171 14.70 -8.97 16.41
N GLN A 172 14.26 -8.89 15.17
CA GLN A 172 12.88 -8.49 14.82
C GLN A 172 11.86 -9.51 15.32
N TYR A 173 12.15 -10.80 15.19
CA TYR A 173 11.29 -11.88 15.66
C TYR A 173 11.12 -11.85 17.19
N VAL A 174 12.22 -11.66 17.93
CA VAL A 174 12.16 -11.51 19.39
C VAL A 174 11.34 -10.28 19.79
N ARG A 175 11.53 -9.14 19.12
CA ARG A 175 10.74 -7.91 19.37
C ARG A 175 9.25 -8.12 19.11
N SER A 176 8.90 -8.80 18.02
CA SER A 176 7.49 -9.05 17.67
C SER A 176 6.76 -9.95 18.68
N LEU A 177 7.48 -10.88 19.30
CA LEU A 177 6.91 -11.81 20.29
C LEU A 177 6.90 -11.25 21.72
N THR A 178 7.93 -10.50 22.10
CA THR A 178 8.15 -10.12 23.50
C THR A 178 7.95 -8.64 23.79
N GLY A 179 7.95 -7.79 22.76
CA GLY A 179 7.96 -6.32 22.92
C GLY A 179 9.28 -5.78 23.48
N ILE A 180 10.26 -6.63 23.77
CA ILE A 180 11.55 -6.20 24.31
C ILE A 180 12.34 -5.44 23.23
N GLY A 181 12.76 -4.21 23.53
CA GLY A 181 13.49 -3.35 22.59
C GLY A 181 12.56 -2.59 21.60
N ALA A 182 11.24 -2.58 21.83
CA ALA A 182 10.29 -1.79 21.05
C ALA A 182 10.24 -0.31 21.48
N SER A 183 10.89 0.07 22.57
CA SER A 183 10.94 1.44 23.11
C SER A 183 11.52 2.49 22.14
N GLY A 184 12.32 2.09 21.16
CA GLY A 184 12.81 2.99 20.10
C GLY A 184 11.79 3.29 18.98
N ALA A 185 10.62 2.65 18.98
CA ALA A 185 9.57 2.90 17.98
C ALA A 185 8.61 4.03 18.39
N SER A 186 8.68 4.50 19.64
CA SER A 186 7.85 5.57 20.20
C SER A 186 8.46 6.97 20.09
N ASP A 187 9.71 7.09 19.64
CA ASP A 187 10.47 8.36 19.60
C ASP A 187 10.50 8.99 18.17
N HIS A 188 9.50 8.66 17.34
CA HIS A 188 9.32 9.24 16.00
C HIS A 188 7.98 9.92 15.84
#